data_c9371f2d38f5c3377c85ec88a0c1cd3a
#
_entry.id   c9371f2d38f5c3377c85ec88a0c1cd3a
#
_cell.length_a   1.000
_cell.length_b   1.000
_cell.length_c   1.000
_cell.angle_alpha   90.00
_cell.angle_beta   90.00
_cell.angle_gamma   90.00
#
_symmetry.space_group_name_H-M   'P 1'
#
loop_
_entity.id
_entity.type
_entity.pdbx_description
1 polymer ?
#
loop_
_entity_poly.entity_id
_entity_poly.type
_entity_poly.pdbx_seq_one_letter_code
_entity_poly.pdbx_strand_id
1 'polypeptide(L)'
;LEEADLRRSNLEYADLKYANLGCAYLVNANLEHAELENANLSQANIMGASLRDANLTGANLKKVLIDIYTIGYVMACPEEGSFIGYKKANDCIVKLLILEDAKRSSATTAKCRCSKAKVLEIREIQTDKLLDSVPSDYDRDFVYKVGEVVSVDNFDDNRWSECSTGIHFFVSRENALSYE
;
A
#
# COMPACT_ATOMS: atom_id res chain seq x y z
N LEU A 1 2.92 -24.91 10.96
CA LEU A 1 4.20 -24.39 10.42
C LEU A 1 4.99 -23.57 11.48
N GLU A 2 4.54 -23.61 12.75
CA GLU A 2 5.28 -22.99 13.85
C GLU A 2 6.69 -23.56 13.93
N GLU A 3 7.69 -22.68 14.10
CA GLU A 3 9.12 -23.01 14.13
C GLU A 3 9.67 -23.72 12.86
N ALA A 4 8.87 -23.79 11.78
CA ALA A 4 9.29 -24.47 10.56
C ALA A 4 10.51 -23.79 9.91
N ASP A 5 11.42 -24.59 9.36
CA ASP A 5 12.50 -24.12 8.51
C ASP A 5 12.01 -24.04 7.05
N LEU A 6 11.69 -22.83 6.63
CA LEU A 6 11.21 -22.46 5.30
C LEU A 6 12.20 -21.53 4.57
N ARG A 7 13.46 -21.55 5.00
CA ARG A 7 14.49 -20.70 4.39
C ARG A 7 14.66 -21.01 2.90
N ARG A 8 14.68 -19.94 2.10
CA ARG A 8 14.82 -20.00 0.62
C ARG A 8 13.71 -20.79 -0.08
N SER A 9 12.60 -21.09 0.60
CA SER A 9 11.45 -21.74 -0.04
C SER A 9 10.79 -20.82 -1.04
N ASN A 10 10.17 -21.42 -2.07
CA ASN A 10 9.25 -20.73 -2.94
C ASN A 10 7.82 -20.95 -2.43
N LEU A 11 7.23 -19.89 -1.87
CA LEU A 11 5.87 -19.81 -1.36
C LEU A 11 5.05 -18.79 -2.16
N GLU A 12 5.48 -18.48 -3.38
CA GLU A 12 4.80 -17.57 -4.28
C GLU A 12 3.37 -18.09 -4.57
N TYR A 13 2.37 -17.20 -4.44
CA TYR A 13 0.95 -17.52 -4.53
C TYR A 13 0.43 -18.55 -3.51
N ALA A 14 1.20 -18.91 -2.48
CA ALA A 14 0.75 -19.87 -1.48
C ALA A 14 -0.45 -19.35 -0.69
N ASP A 15 -1.46 -20.20 -0.46
CA ASP A 15 -2.53 -19.93 0.50
C ASP A 15 -2.07 -20.31 1.90
N LEU A 16 -1.73 -19.29 2.68
CA LEU A 16 -1.26 -19.36 4.06
C LEU A 16 -2.21 -18.62 5.02
N LYS A 17 -3.47 -18.42 4.61
CA LYS A 17 -4.49 -17.79 5.46
C LYS A 17 -4.63 -18.55 6.76
N TYR A 18 -4.66 -17.80 7.86
CA TYR A 18 -4.76 -18.34 9.22
C TYR A 18 -3.62 -19.31 9.63
N ALA A 19 -2.56 -19.45 8.80
CA ALA A 19 -1.44 -20.34 9.13
C ALA A 19 -0.71 -19.86 10.37
N ASN A 20 -0.31 -20.83 11.23
CA ASN A 20 0.62 -20.54 12.31
C ASN A 20 2.06 -20.69 11.81
N LEU A 21 2.72 -19.55 11.58
CA LEU A 21 4.12 -19.38 11.18
C LEU A 21 4.94 -18.72 12.32
N GLY A 22 4.45 -18.77 13.54
CA GLY A 22 5.15 -18.23 14.71
C GLY A 22 6.56 -18.81 14.83
N CYS A 23 7.55 -17.97 15.07
CA CYS A 23 8.98 -18.35 15.16
C CYS A 23 9.54 -19.06 13.91
N ALA A 24 8.84 -19.10 12.78
CA ALA A 24 9.31 -19.77 11.57
C ALA A 24 10.55 -19.06 10.98
N TYR A 25 11.42 -19.86 10.35
CA TYR A 25 12.60 -19.34 9.63
C TYR A 25 12.26 -19.21 8.14
N LEU A 26 11.99 -17.98 7.69
CA LEU A 26 11.61 -17.61 6.33
C LEU A 26 12.71 -16.78 5.63
N VAL A 27 13.95 -16.87 6.09
CA VAL A 27 15.06 -16.09 5.53
C VAL A 27 15.22 -16.37 4.03
N ASN A 28 15.19 -15.30 3.22
CA ASN A 28 15.25 -15.37 1.75
C ASN A 28 14.11 -16.19 1.12
N ALA A 29 12.99 -16.41 1.78
CA ALA A 29 11.82 -17.04 1.17
C ALA A 29 11.15 -16.10 0.16
N ASN A 30 10.61 -16.67 -0.92
CA ASN A 30 9.74 -15.96 -1.84
C ASN A 30 8.28 -16.14 -1.40
N LEU A 31 7.67 -15.06 -0.89
CA LEU A 31 6.28 -14.98 -0.48
C LEU A 31 5.50 -13.99 -1.38
N GLU A 32 5.98 -13.73 -2.60
CA GLU A 32 5.31 -12.83 -3.54
C GLU A 32 3.90 -13.35 -3.84
N HIS A 33 2.91 -12.43 -3.79
CA HIS A 33 1.48 -12.73 -3.98
C HIS A 33 0.89 -13.77 -3.00
N ALA A 34 1.59 -14.14 -1.92
CA ALA A 34 1.07 -15.10 -0.95
C ALA A 34 -0.12 -14.52 -0.18
N GLU A 35 -1.11 -15.36 0.11
CA GLU A 35 -2.25 -15.02 0.95
C GLU A 35 -1.92 -15.35 2.42
N LEU A 36 -1.56 -14.31 3.18
CA LEU A 36 -1.20 -14.40 4.60
C LEU A 36 -2.26 -13.76 5.52
N GLU A 37 -3.49 -13.61 5.01
CA GLU A 37 -4.60 -13.03 5.78
C GLU A 37 -4.79 -13.76 7.12
N ASN A 38 -4.77 -12.98 8.23
CA ASN A 38 -4.89 -13.48 9.59
C ASN A 38 -3.82 -14.54 9.98
N ALA A 39 -2.72 -14.68 9.26
CA ALA A 39 -1.62 -15.58 9.63
C ALA A 39 -0.89 -15.08 10.88
N ASN A 40 -0.39 -16.00 11.68
CA ASN A 40 0.50 -15.70 12.79
C ASN A 40 1.96 -15.80 12.34
N LEU A 41 2.64 -14.67 12.18
CA LEU A 41 4.06 -14.55 11.89
C LEU A 41 4.86 -13.99 13.09
N SER A 42 4.26 -14.04 14.31
CA SER A 42 4.95 -13.48 15.47
C SER A 42 6.31 -14.12 15.67
N GLN A 43 7.34 -13.30 15.89
CA GLN A 43 8.73 -13.70 16.06
C GLN A 43 9.34 -14.47 14.87
N ALA A 44 8.66 -14.58 13.73
CA ALA A 44 9.22 -15.19 12.54
C ALA A 44 10.43 -14.38 12.02
N ASN A 45 11.40 -15.07 11.43
CA ASN A 45 12.55 -14.43 10.79
C ASN A 45 12.32 -14.40 9.28
N ILE A 46 11.99 -13.22 8.75
CA ILE A 46 11.73 -12.96 7.33
C ILE A 46 12.82 -12.11 6.66
N MET A 47 14.03 -12.06 7.23
CA MET A 47 15.15 -11.31 6.67
C MET A 47 15.42 -11.72 5.22
N GLY A 48 15.52 -10.75 4.32
CA GLY A 48 15.72 -10.98 2.88
C GLY A 48 14.53 -11.63 2.15
N ALA A 49 13.42 -11.91 2.81
CA ALA A 49 12.24 -12.46 2.15
C ALA A 49 11.58 -11.42 1.22
N SER A 50 10.93 -11.89 0.15
CA SER A 50 10.05 -11.06 -0.67
C SER A 50 8.60 -11.26 -0.27
N LEU A 51 7.97 -10.17 0.19
CA LEU A 51 6.53 -10.07 0.50
C LEU A 51 5.81 -9.20 -0.53
N ARG A 52 6.41 -8.98 -1.71
CA ARG A 52 5.79 -8.14 -2.73
C ARG A 52 4.39 -8.65 -3.04
N ASP A 53 3.42 -7.73 -3.02
CA ASP A 53 2.02 -8.01 -3.33
C ASP A 53 1.36 -9.10 -2.45
N ALA A 54 2.00 -9.51 -1.35
CA ALA A 54 1.41 -10.44 -0.40
C ALA A 54 0.28 -9.80 0.41
N ASN A 55 -0.79 -10.54 0.68
CA ASN A 55 -1.90 -10.09 1.50
C ASN A 55 -1.61 -10.37 3.00
N LEU A 56 -1.24 -9.34 3.74
CA LEU A 56 -0.96 -9.40 5.18
C LEU A 56 -2.12 -8.86 6.05
N THR A 57 -3.32 -8.74 5.49
CA THR A 57 -4.49 -8.23 6.24
C THR A 57 -4.73 -9.05 7.50
N GLY A 58 -4.74 -8.39 8.67
CA GLY A 58 -4.95 -9.05 9.96
C GLY A 58 -3.80 -9.95 10.45
N ALA A 59 -2.70 -10.06 9.71
CA ALA A 59 -1.56 -10.88 10.13
C ALA A 59 -0.91 -10.37 11.42
N ASN A 60 -0.52 -11.27 12.28
CA ASN A 60 0.23 -10.97 13.50
C ASN A 60 1.74 -10.92 13.19
N LEU A 61 2.28 -9.72 13.08
CA LEU A 61 3.70 -9.45 12.79
C LEU A 61 4.49 -9.02 14.04
N LYS A 62 3.99 -9.34 15.24
CA LYS A 62 4.64 -8.93 16.49
C LYS A 62 6.04 -9.51 16.61
N LYS A 63 7.05 -8.64 16.79
CA LYS A 63 8.47 -9.00 16.92
C LYS A 63 9.04 -9.79 15.73
N VAL A 64 8.48 -9.64 14.54
CA VAL A 64 9.05 -10.21 13.33
C VAL A 64 10.46 -9.63 13.09
N LEU A 65 11.40 -10.47 12.64
CA LEU A 65 12.74 -10.04 12.29
C LEU A 65 12.85 -9.72 10.80
N ILE A 66 13.25 -8.50 10.48
CA ILE A 66 13.43 -7.98 9.12
C ILE A 66 14.84 -7.40 8.94
N ASP A 67 15.21 -7.17 7.70
CA ASP A 67 16.38 -6.39 7.31
C ASP A 67 16.07 -5.47 6.12
N ILE A 68 17.09 -4.75 5.63
CA ILE A 68 16.96 -3.84 4.48
C ILE A 68 16.66 -4.55 3.14
N TYR A 69 16.80 -5.87 3.10
CA TYR A 69 16.54 -6.70 1.93
C TYR A 69 15.15 -7.32 1.96
N THR A 70 14.38 -7.15 3.04
CA THR A 70 13.00 -7.65 3.14
C THR A 70 12.08 -6.80 2.26
N ILE A 71 11.73 -7.32 1.08
CA ILE A 71 10.93 -6.61 0.07
C ILE A 71 9.46 -6.59 0.48
N GLY A 72 8.77 -5.47 0.23
CA GLY A 72 7.33 -5.30 0.53
C GLY A 72 7.03 -5.01 2.01
N TYR A 73 8.02 -4.99 2.88
CA TYR A 73 7.82 -4.63 4.30
C TYR A 73 8.00 -3.12 4.54
N VAL A 74 8.91 -2.46 3.84
CA VAL A 74 9.08 -1.00 3.91
C VAL A 74 7.96 -0.31 3.15
N MET A 75 7.48 0.84 3.66
CA MET A 75 6.42 1.59 2.97
C MET A 75 6.87 2.05 1.57
N ALA A 76 5.95 1.96 0.60
CA ALA A 76 6.18 2.41 -0.77
C ALA A 76 6.17 3.94 -0.92
N CYS A 77 5.73 4.68 0.09
CA CYS A 77 5.74 6.15 0.12
C CYS A 77 6.64 6.68 1.24
N PRO A 78 7.17 7.93 1.10
CA PRO A 78 7.95 8.58 2.16
C PRO A 78 7.19 8.64 3.48
N GLU A 79 7.85 8.33 4.58
CA GLU A 79 7.28 8.35 5.93
C GLU A 79 7.16 9.77 6.48
N GLU A 80 8.02 10.69 6.04
CA GLU A 80 8.08 12.08 6.51
C GLU A 80 8.09 13.08 5.34
N GLY A 81 7.84 14.35 5.66
CA GLY A 81 7.83 15.45 4.71
C GLY A 81 6.64 15.43 3.74
N SER A 82 6.53 16.46 2.92
CA SER A 82 5.55 16.54 1.85
C SER A 82 6.13 15.97 0.55
N PHE A 83 5.31 15.28 -0.25
CA PHE A 83 5.76 14.72 -1.52
C PHE A 83 4.60 14.64 -2.52
N ILE A 84 4.93 14.38 -3.78
CA ILE A 84 3.95 14.24 -4.85
C ILE A 84 3.45 12.80 -4.94
N GLY A 85 2.14 12.66 -5.06
CA GLY A 85 1.46 11.41 -5.39
C GLY A 85 0.53 11.58 -6.58
N TYR A 86 0.10 10.47 -7.16
CA TYR A 86 -0.79 10.42 -8.31
C TYR A 86 -1.94 9.46 -8.06
N LYS A 87 -3.13 9.84 -8.49
CA LYS A 87 -4.33 9.02 -8.41
C LYS A 87 -5.05 9.02 -9.75
N LYS A 88 -5.53 7.84 -10.17
CA LYS A 88 -6.48 7.72 -11.28
C LYS A 88 -7.89 7.94 -10.76
N ALA A 89 -8.68 8.77 -11.40
CA ALA A 89 -10.08 9.01 -11.11
C ALA A 89 -10.81 9.44 -12.40
N ASN A 90 -11.87 8.72 -12.80
CA ASN A 90 -12.72 9.00 -13.98
C ASN A 90 -11.92 9.39 -15.23
N ASP A 91 -11.05 8.51 -15.71
CA ASP A 91 -10.17 8.71 -16.87
C ASP A 91 -9.21 9.93 -16.77
N CYS A 92 -8.99 10.41 -15.55
CA CYS A 92 -8.05 11.48 -15.25
C CYS A 92 -6.93 10.99 -14.33
N ILE A 93 -5.78 11.67 -14.43
CA ILE A 93 -4.74 11.62 -13.41
C ILE A 93 -4.84 12.87 -12.56
N VAL A 94 -5.04 12.67 -11.27
CA VAL A 94 -5.00 13.71 -10.24
C VAL A 94 -3.62 13.74 -9.64
N LYS A 95 -2.91 14.85 -9.76
CA LYS A 95 -1.63 15.12 -9.10
C LYS A 95 -1.89 15.71 -7.73
N LEU A 96 -1.39 15.04 -6.72
CA LEU A 96 -1.60 15.37 -5.31
C LEU A 96 -0.29 15.80 -4.65
N LEU A 97 -0.36 16.79 -3.77
CA LEU A 97 0.66 17.03 -2.75
C LEU A 97 0.19 16.35 -1.46
N ILE A 98 0.85 15.28 -1.08
CA ILE A 98 0.65 14.65 0.22
C ILE A 98 1.27 15.56 1.27
N LEU A 99 0.45 16.03 2.21
CA LEU A 99 0.87 17.04 3.20
C LEU A 99 1.75 16.39 4.27
N GLU A 100 2.66 17.17 4.84
CA GLU A 100 3.60 16.72 5.88
C GLU A 100 2.90 16.10 7.09
N ASP A 101 1.78 16.70 7.50
CA ASP A 101 0.97 16.26 8.64
C ASP A 101 -0.13 15.24 8.26
N ALA A 102 -0.15 14.74 7.01
CA ALA A 102 -1.05 13.68 6.61
C ALA A 102 -0.60 12.34 7.20
N LYS A 103 -1.52 11.60 7.82
CA LYS A 103 -1.30 10.18 8.06
C LYS A 103 -1.13 9.48 6.71
N ARG A 104 -0.24 8.50 6.64
CA ARG A 104 0.06 7.79 5.40
C ARG A 104 0.38 6.34 5.66
N SER A 105 0.12 5.49 4.69
CA SER A 105 0.29 4.06 4.81
C SER A 105 0.45 3.42 3.44
N SER A 106 1.19 2.33 3.37
CA SER A 106 1.13 1.35 2.29
C SER A 106 1.35 -0.04 2.86
N ALA A 107 0.75 -1.06 2.26
CA ALA A 107 0.99 -2.45 2.62
C ALA A 107 2.23 -2.99 1.88
N THR A 108 2.06 -4.03 1.10
CA THR A 108 3.12 -4.74 0.37
C THR A 108 3.22 -4.33 -1.09
N THR A 109 2.21 -3.59 -1.59
CA THR A 109 2.13 -3.11 -2.98
C THR A 109 2.69 -1.69 -3.15
N ALA A 110 2.69 -1.20 -4.38
CA ALA A 110 3.00 0.20 -4.67
C ALA A 110 1.84 1.17 -4.32
N LYS A 111 0.64 0.64 -3.96
CA LYS A 111 -0.52 1.44 -3.60
C LYS A 111 -0.36 2.01 -2.19
N CYS A 112 -0.53 3.31 -2.08
CA CYS A 112 -0.43 4.05 -0.82
C CYS A 112 -1.80 4.65 -0.46
N ARG A 113 -1.97 4.97 0.82
CA ARG A 113 -3.13 5.71 1.34
C ARG A 113 -2.67 6.90 2.16
N CYS A 114 -3.44 7.99 2.14
CA CYS A 114 -3.24 9.11 3.06
C CYS A 114 -4.57 9.64 3.60
N SER A 115 -4.49 10.36 4.73
CA SER A 115 -5.66 10.98 5.34
C SER A 115 -6.05 12.28 4.66
N LYS A 116 -5.10 13.00 4.03
CA LYS A 116 -5.35 14.26 3.34
C LYS A 116 -4.28 14.57 2.30
N ALA A 117 -4.67 15.30 1.26
CA ALA A 117 -3.79 15.77 0.21
C ALA A 117 -4.33 17.06 -0.41
N LYS A 118 -3.43 17.91 -0.93
CA LYS A 118 -3.81 19.06 -1.76
C LYS A 118 -3.80 18.67 -3.23
N VAL A 119 -4.88 18.98 -3.94
CA VAL A 119 -4.97 18.75 -5.38
C VAL A 119 -4.19 19.84 -6.11
N LEU A 120 -3.16 19.43 -6.89
CA LEU A 120 -2.31 20.36 -7.63
C LEU A 120 -2.74 20.51 -9.09
N GLU A 121 -3.10 19.40 -9.73
CA GLU A 121 -3.45 19.35 -11.14
C GLU A 121 -4.38 18.16 -11.41
N ILE A 122 -5.27 18.30 -12.35
CA ILE A 122 -6.11 17.22 -12.88
C ILE A 122 -5.96 17.21 -14.40
N ARG A 123 -5.61 16.06 -14.96
CA ARG A 123 -5.34 15.91 -16.37
C ARG A 123 -6.05 14.69 -16.95
N GLU A 124 -6.85 14.89 -17.98
CA GLU A 124 -7.52 13.82 -18.70
C GLU A 124 -6.49 12.94 -19.43
N ILE A 125 -6.61 11.61 -19.30
CA ILE A 125 -5.57 10.65 -19.75
C ILE A 125 -5.44 10.67 -21.28
N GLN A 126 -6.57 10.71 -22.00
CA GLN A 126 -6.57 10.55 -23.46
C GLN A 126 -6.22 11.85 -24.20
N THR A 127 -6.72 12.99 -23.71
CA THR A 127 -6.62 14.29 -24.42
C THR A 127 -5.55 15.19 -23.85
N ASP A 128 -4.99 14.85 -22.69
CA ASP A 128 -4.06 15.67 -21.90
C ASP A 128 -4.64 17.03 -21.45
N LYS A 129 -5.97 17.18 -21.53
CA LYS A 129 -6.68 18.39 -21.16
C LYS A 129 -6.66 18.61 -19.65
N LEU A 130 -6.43 19.85 -19.23
CA LEU A 130 -6.55 20.26 -17.84
C LEU A 130 -8.02 20.42 -17.45
N LEU A 131 -8.38 19.93 -16.27
CA LEU A 131 -9.70 20.07 -15.68
C LEU A 131 -9.59 20.74 -14.30
N ASP A 132 -10.64 21.43 -13.88
CA ASP A 132 -10.71 22.09 -12.57
C ASP A 132 -11.10 21.12 -11.45
N SER A 133 -11.90 20.09 -11.79
CA SER A 133 -12.37 19.09 -10.80
C SER A 133 -12.69 17.74 -11.44
N VAL A 134 -12.65 16.68 -10.63
CA VAL A 134 -13.10 15.33 -10.97
C VAL A 134 -13.63 14.62 -9.73
N PRO A 135 -14.78 13.90 -9.81
CA PRO A 135 -15.23 13.07 -8.70
C PRO A 135 -14.38 11.80 -8.57
N SER A 136 -14.43 11.17 -7.40
CA SER A 136 -13.84 9.85 -7.19
C SER A 136 -14.67 8.76 -7.91
N ASP A 137 -14.01 7.67 -8.33
CA ASP A 137 -14.68 6.51 -8.94
C ASP A 137 -15.60 5.78 -7.95
N TYR A 138 -15.22 5.77 -6.67
CA TYR A 138 -15.92 5.00 -5.61
C TYR A 138 -16.98 5.81 -4.87
N ASP A 139 -16.79 7.12 -4.76
CA ASP A 139 -17.69 8.05 -4.06
C ASP A 139 -17.81 9.32 -4.88
N ARG A 140 -18.94 9.50 -5.55
CA ARG A 140 -19.17 10.64 -6.44
C ARG A 140 -19.32 11.97 -5.70
N ASP A 141 -19.60 11.93 -4.40
CA ASP A 141 -19.69 13.11 -3.55
C ASP A 141 -18.28 13.55 -3.09
N PHE A 142 -17.28 12.64 -3.19
CA PHE A 142 -15.89 12.97 -2.93
C PHE A 142 -15.22 13.53 -4.18
N VAL A 143 -15.11 14.86 -4.25
CA VAL A 143 -14.62 15.57 -5.44
C VAL A 143 -13.21 16.09 -5.22
N TYR A 144 -12.30 15.77 -6.16
CA TYR A 144 -10.98 16.39 -6.25
C TYR A 144 -11.12 17.70 -7.03
N LYS A 145 -10.71 18.84 -6.43
CA LYS A 145 -10.76 20.15 -7.08
C LYS A 145 -9.41 20.85 -6.94
N VAL A 146 -8.90 21.36 -8.05
CA VAL A 146 -7.58 21.99 -8.12
C VAL A 146 -7.46 23.14 -7.12
N GLY A 147 -6.39 23.12 -6.34
CA GLY A 147 -6.09 24.11 -5.30
C GLY A 147 -6.66 23.77 -3.93
N GLU A 148 -7.65 22.89 -3.83
CA GLU A 148 -8.29 22.51 -2.57
C GLU A 148 -7.58 21.33 -1.88
N VAL A 149 -7.79 21.20 -0.57
CA VAL A 149 -7.34 20.06 0.22
C VAL A 149 -8.53 19.11 0.38
N VAL A 150 -8.31 17.87 0.00
CA VAL A 150 -9.24 16.76 0.27
C VAL A 150 -8.77 15.98 1.49
N SER A 151 -9.71 15.50 2.32
CA SER A 151 -9.40 14.73 3.52
C SER A 151 -10.45 13.66 3.80
N VAL A 152 -10.05 12.65 4.56
CA VAL A 152 -10.93 11.62 5.12
C VAL A 152 -10.79 11.64 6.64
N ASP A 153 -11.91 11.58 7.36
CA ASP A 153 -11.93 11.68 8.84
C ASP A 153 -11.67 10.31 9.51
N ASN A 154 -11.96 9.22 8.80
CA ASN A 154 -11.90 7.84 9.30
C ASN A 154 -10.72 7.05 8.72
N PHE A 155 -9.54 7.68 8.58
CA PHE A 155 -8.35 7.01 8.07
C PHE A 155 -8.00 5.77 8.92
N ASP A 156 -7.88 4.61 8.27
CA ASP A 156 -7.47 3.38 8.93
C ASP A 156 -5.93 3.34 9.09
N ASP A 157 -5.46 3.37 10.33
CA ASP A 157 -4.03 3.31 10.65
C ASP A 157 -3.42 1.91 10.47
N ASN A 158 -4.25 0.86 10.25
CA ASN A 158 -3.73 -0.47 9.95
C ASN A 158 -3.17 -0.52 8.53
N ARG A 159 -1.83 -0.48 8.40
CA ARG A 159 -1.17 -0.43 7.10
C ARG A 159 -1.44 -1.68 6.23
N TRP A 160 -1.66 -2.82 6.85
CA TRP A 160 -1.85 -4.09 6.14
C TRP A 160 -3.25 -4.23 5.54
N SER A 161 -4.20 -3.39 5.94
CA SER A 161 -5.53 -3.29 5.32
C SER A 161 -5.48 -2.37 4.10
N GLU A 162 -4.91 -2.84 3.00
CA GLU A 162 -4.56 -2.01 1.83
C GLU A 162 -5.77 -1.30 1.20
N CYS A 163 -6.93 -1.97 1.13
CA CYS A 163 -8.15 -1.42 0.54
C CYS A 163 -9.06 -0.69 1.54
N SER A 164 -8.56 -0.40 2.74
CA SER A 164 -9.31 0.32 3.77
C SER A 164 -9.42 1.82 3.50
N THR A 165 -10.06 2.55 4.41
CA THR A 165 -10.36 3.98 4.26
C THR A 165 -9.11 4.85 4.14
N GLY A 166 -9.16 5.81 3.21
CA GLY A 166 -8.08 6.72 2.88
C GLY A 166 -8.15 7.20 1.44
N ILE A 167 -7.39 8.22 1.13
CA ILE A 167 -7.16 8.66 -0.24
C ILE A 167 -6.07 7.76 -0.83
N HIS A 168 -6.45 6.83 -1.72
CA HIS A 168 -5.52 5.94 -2.40
C HIS A 168 -4.75 6.68 -3.49
N PHE A 169 -3.44 6.47 -3.54
CA PHE A 169 -2.55 7.10 -4.51
C PHE A 169 -1.31 6.22 -4.79
N PHE A 170 -0.53 6.62 -5.78
CA PHE A 170 0.78 6.04 -6.11
C PHE A 170 1.84 7.14 -6.12
N VAL A 171 3.08 6.81 -5.77
CA VAL A 171 4.21 7.75 -5.86
C VAL A 171 4.62 7.95 -7.32
N SER A 172 4.47 6.92 -8.15
CA SER A 172 4.73 6.96 -9.60
C SER A 172 3.43 7.23 -10.38
N ARG A 173 3.53 8.10 -11.40
CA ARG A 173 2.42 8.38 -12.33
C ARG A 173 2.10 7.13 -13.17
N GLU A 174 3.12 6.36 -13.55
CA GLU A 174 2.99 5.13 -14.32
C GLU A 174 2.18 4.09 -13.56
N ASN A 175 2.46 3.91 -12.26
CA ASN A 175 1.68 3.00 -11.41
C ASN A 175 0.22 3.44 -11.29
N ALA A 176 -0.04 4.75 -11.21
CA ALA A 176 -1.41 5.26 -11.17
C ALA A 176 -2.15 5.03 -12.50
N LEU A 177 -1.46 5.11 -13.64
CA LEU A 177 -2.03 4.86 -14.96
C LEU A 177 -2.36 3.37 -15.19
N SER A 178 -1.47 2.48 -14.75
CA SER A 178 -1.61 1.03 -14.94
C SER A 178 -2.59 0.36 -13.94
N TYR A 179 -3.06 1.10 -12.94
CA TYR A 179 -4.00 0.59 -11.96
C TYR A 179 -5.42 0.49 -12.56
N GLU A 180 -5.99 -0.72 -12.49
CA GLU A 180 -7.34 -1.06 -12.97
C GLU A 180 -8.38 -1.01 -11.85
#